data_5ccc5d5f8216eb6b3a211866641fb387
#
_entry.id   5ccc5d5f8216eb6b3a211866641fb387
#
_cell.length_a   1.000
_cell.length_b   1.000
_cell.length_c   1.000
_cell.angle_alpha   90.00
_cell.angle_beta   90.00
_cell.angle_gamma   90.00
#
_symmetry.space_group_name_H-M   'P 1'
#
loop_
_entity.id
_entity.type
_entity.pdbx_description
1 polymer ?
#
loop_
_entity_poly.entity_id
_entity_poly.type
_entity_poly.pdbx_seq_one_letter_code
_entity_poly.pdbx_strand_id
1 'polypeptide(L)'
;MKKTLTVVLIALLLSACSSKNMYSYLSNGDDVIFTGPEKVSYTYNDLYKSLKISSADTIVNEILLTIANKYEIDMESLEKQAQEAIDMYISLGYEDYLVNYYGSLDTYKEIYVSNLILSELSKIYVNENYESLKEKDLPVKMQMATFTSLEDAQKCIDDFNNGSTFDMAAINNNSQNTPQSTVYTDSDTTLAYDVKDYLNSTDTTGLSSIITVSEQSKDSEGNDVTTDTYYVLNIESRNADEFKDEYVELAASNASTDTVNEYFFSSHEIEFFDQDIYEIMSEKFEVLK
;
A
#
# COMPACT_ATOMS: atom_id res chain seq x y z
N MET A 1 29.20 14.23 49.47
CA MET A 1 29.60 15.16 48.42
C MET A 1 30.16 14.53 47.13
N LYS A 2 30.91 13.40 47.16
CA LYS A 2 31.46 12.77 45.94
C LYS A 2 30.41 12.14 44.99
N LYS A 3 29.28 11.63 45.50
CA LYS A 3 28.21 11.01 44.66
C LYS A 3 27.37 12.02 43.89
N THR A 4 27.18 13.22 44.44
CA THR A 4 26.44 14.33 43.77
C THR A 4 27.23 14.95 42.62
N LEU A 5 28.55 14.96 42.73
CA LEU A 5 29.39 15.49 41.66
C LEU A 5 29.43 14.59 40.43
N THR A 6 29.36 13.27 40.64
CA THR A 6 29.32 12.27 39.54
C THR A 6 28.00 12.31 38.75
N VAL A 7 26.87 12.52 39.44
CA VAL A 7 25.57 12.66 38.79
C VAL A 7 25.47 13.94 37.95
N VAL A 8 26.03 15.04 38.46
CA VAL A 8 26.07 16.31 37.71
C VAL A 8 27.01 16.21 36.51
N LEU A 9 28.11 15.47 36.61
CA LEU A 9 29.03 15.26 35.48
C LEU A 9 28.40 14.39 34.38
N ILE A 10 27.63 13.35 34.76
CA ILE A 10 26.89 12.50 33.81
C ILE A 10 25.75 13.29 33.17
N ALA A 11 25.02 14.12 33.93
CA ALA A 11 24.00 15.01 33.36
C ALA A 11 24.59 16.05 32.39
N LEU A 12 25.81 16.56 32.65
CA LEU A 12 26.51 17.47 31.73
C LEU A 12 27.05 16.75 30.48
N LEU A 13 27.34 15.46 30.56
CA LEU A 13 27.74 14.66 29.38
C LEU A 13 26.52 14.28 28.53
N LEU A 14 25.34 14.10 29.12
CA LEU A 14 24.10 13.84 28.39
C LEU A 14 23.53 15.12 27.73
N SER A 15 23.82 16.32 28.28
CA SER A 15 23.46 17.59 27.65
C SER A 15 24.45 18.06 26.58
N ALA A 16 25.60 17.39 26.42
CA ALA A 16 26.54 17.66 25.34
C ALA A 16 26.21 16.92 24.02
N CYS A 17 25.18 16.06 24.03
CA CYS A 17 24.57 15.50 22.84
C CYS A 17 23.39 16.33 22.35
N SER A 18 23.42 17.68 22.51
CA SER A 18 22.58 18.54 21.71
C SER A 18 23.14 18.56 20.29
N SER A 19 22.37 18.02 19.35
CA SER A 19 22.58 17.99 17.93
C SER A 19 23.41 19.18 17.44
N LYS A 20 24.71 19.00 17.23
CA LYS A 20 25.42 19.87 16.31
C LYS A 20 24.79 19.58 14.97
N ASN A 21 24.11 20.57 14.40
CA ASN A 21 23.68 20.51 13.03
C ASN A 21 24.88 20.13 12.16
N MET A 22 24.94 18.88 11.76
CA MET A 22 26.03 18.37 10.95
C MET A 22 25.61 18.50 9.49
N TYR A 23 26.15 19.54 8.83
CA TYR A 23 25.99 19.67 7.39
C TYR A 23 27.22 19.06 6.71
N SER A 24 26.99 18.21 5.75
CA SER A 24 28.04 17.64 4.92
C SER A 24 28.29 18.58 3.74
N TYR A 25 29.57 18.99 3.56
CA TYR A 25 30.01 19.85 2.47
C TYR A 25 31.12 19.17 1.69
N LEU A 26 31.24 19.53 0.41
CA LEU A 26 32.38 19.14 -0.41
C LEU A 26 33.59 20.02 -0.07
N SER A 27 34.77 19.45 -0.11
CA SER A 27 36.04 20.21 0.20
C SER A 27 36.28 21.40 -0.74
N ASN A 28 35.76 21.35 -1.96
CA ASN A 28 35.78 22.41 -2.97
C ASN A 28 34.36 22.94 -3.26
N GLY A 29 33.45 22.81 -2.31
CA GLY A 29 32.02 23.07 -2.46
C GLY A 29 31.67 24.51 -2.86
N ASP A 30 32.51 25.48 -2.47
CA ASP A 30 32.31 26.89 -2.78
C ASP A 30 32.80 27.27 -4.20
N ASP A 31 33.46 26.36 -4.90
CA ASP A 31 33.84 26.59 -6.30
C ASP A 31 32.57 26.72 -7.16
N VAL A 32 32.60 27.73 -8.04
CA VAL A 32 31.49 28.10 -8.89
C VAL A 32 31.42 27.18 -10.10
N ILE A 33 30.27 26.53 -10.31
CA ILE A 33 29.99 25.73 -11.52
C ILE A 33 29.62 26.65 -12.68
N PHE A 34 28.74 27.64 -12.41
CA PHE A 34 28.38 28.67 -13.38
C PHE A 34 27.90 29.94 -12.68
N THR A 35 27.94 31.05 -13.40
CA THR A 35 27.34 32.31 -12.99
C THR A 35 26.25 32.67 -14.02
N GLY A 36 25.02 32.80 -13.55
CA GLY A 36 23.86 33.13 -14.37
C GLY A 36 23.65 34.66 -14.50
N PRO A 37 22.48 35.09 -15.03
CA PRO A 37 22.02 36.47 -15.04
C PRO A 37 22.10 37.09 -13.64
N GLU A 38 22.28 38.43 -13.57
CA GLU A 38 22.36 39.18 -12.31
C GLU A 38 23.54 38.75 -11.39
N LYS A 39 24.51 38.01 -11.94
CA LYS A 39 25.69 37.46 -11.23
C LYS A 39 25.35 36.48 -10.11
N VAL A 40 24.20 35.80 -10.20
CA VAL A 40 23.88 34.71 -9.31
C VAL A 40 24.79 33.53 -9.64
N SER A 41 25.59 33.09 -8.69
CA SER A 41 26.49 31.94 -8.84
C SER A 41 25.84 30.67 -8.31
N TYR A 42 26.06 29.55 -9.00
CA TYR A 42 25.70 28.22 -8.59
C TYR A 42 26.98 27.42 -8.32
N THR A 43 27.09 26.86 -7.13
CA THR A 43 28.29 26.20 -6.62
C THR A 43 28.13 24.67 -6.57
N TYR A 44 29.22 23.94 -6.31
CA TYR A 44 29.19 22.53 -6.06
C TYR A 44 28.40 22.18 -4.78
N ASN A 45 28.38 23.03 -3.76
CA ASN A 45 27.55 22.84 -2.57
C ASN A 45 26.06 22.96 -2.90
N ASP A 46 25.67 23.89 -3.79
CA ASP A 46 24.27 23.99 -4.25
C ASP A 46 23.82 22.74 -5.00
N LEU A 47 24.70 22.23 -5.89
CA LEU A 47 24.47 20.96 -6.58
C LEU A 47 24.33 19.81 -5.59
N TYR A 48 25.25 19.71 -4.62
CA TYR A 48 25.25 18.63 -3.62
C TYR A 48 23.98 18.67 -2.75
N LYS A 49 23.55 19.85 -2.34
CA LYS A 49 22.27 20.01 -1.61
C LYS A 49 21.09 19.56 -2.47
N SER A 50 21.07 19.93 -3.75
CA SER A 50 20.03 19.50 -4.68
C SER A 50 20.00 17.96 -4.83
N LEU A 51 21.17 17.31 -4.89
CA LEU A 51 21.29 15.85 -4.94
C LEU A 51 20.78 15.19 -3.66
N LYS A 52 21.06 15.74 -2.46
CA LYS A 52 20.48 15.22 -1.21
C LYS A 52 18.95 15.24 -1.24
N ILE A 53 18.36 16.36 -1.69
CA ILE A 53 16.90 16.51 -1.80
C ILE A 53 16.34 15.48 -2.77
N SER A 54 16.94 15.31 -3.95
CA SER A 54 16.48 14.35 -4.95
C SER A 54 16.67 12.88 -4.57
N SER A 55 17.50 12.60 -3.55
CA SER A 55 17.81 11.24 -3.08
C SER A 55 16.91 10.76 -1.94
N ALA A 56 15.91 11.55 -1.52
CA ALA A 56 15.06 11.20 -0.37
C ALA A 56 14.42 9.82 -0.51
N ASP A 57 13.87 9.49 -1.68
CA ASP A 57 13.24 8.18 -1.91
C ASP A 57 14.27 7.03 -1.90
N THR A 58 15.47 7.27 -2.40
CA THR A 58 16.58 6.30 -2.31
C THR A 58 16.95 6.04 -0.85
N ILE A 59 17.02 7.09 -0.01
CA ILE A 59 17.31 6.95 1.41
C ILE A 59 16.22 6.16 2.12
N VAL A 60 14.95 6.41 1.81
CA VAL A 60 13.82 5.62 2.33
C VAL A 60 14.00 4.15 1.97
N ASN A 61 14.29 3.83 0.72
CA ASN A 61 14.49 2.45 0.27
C ASN A 61 15.67 1.76 0.99
N GLU A 62 16.78 2.47 1.20
CA GLU A 62 17.93 1.93 1.95
C GLU A 62 17.59 1.66 3.42
N ILE A 63 16.82 2.55 4.06
CA ILE A 63 16.33 2.33 5.43
C ILE A 63 15.43 1.09 5.47
N LEU A 64 14.47 0.98 4.55
CA LEU A 64 13.56 -0.17 4.47
C LEU A 64 14.31 -1.48 4.20
N LEU A 65 15.31 -1.48 3.33
CA LEU A 65 16.17 -2.63 3.09
C LEU A 65 16.90 -3.07 4.38
N THR A 66 17.42 -2.10 5.15
CA THR A 66 18.07 -2.37 6.43
C THR A 66 17.08 -2.96 7.45
N ILE A 67 15.84 -2.46 7.47
CA ILE A 67 14.76 -2.98 8.31
C ILE A 67 14.36 -4.38 7.84
N ALA A 68 14.17 -4.60 6.55
CA ALA A 68 13.81 -5.88 5.95
C ALA A 68 14.76 -7.02 6.36
N ASN A 69 16.06 -6.72 6.46
CA ASN A 69 17.06 -7.69 6.93
C ASN A 69 16.83 -8.18 8.38
N LYS A 70 16.09 -7.45 9.22
CA LYS A 70 15.73 -7.88 10.58
C LYS A 70 14.56 -8.84 10.61
N TYR A 71 13.74 -8.85 9.56
CA TYR A 71 12.55 -9.69 9.45
C TYR A 71 12.79 -10.99 8.68
N GLU A 72 14.06 -11.32 8.40
CA GLU A 72 14.42 -12.56 7.70
C GLU A 72 13.72 -12.73 6.33
N ILE A 73 13.47 -11.62 5.63
CA ILE A 73 12.89 -11.64 4.28
C ILE A 73 13.87 -12.38 3.35
N ASP A 74 13.36 -13.34 2.58
CA ASP A 74 14.16 -14.12 1.64
C ASP A 74 14.54 -13.28 0.41
N MET A 75 15.62 -12.51 0.56
CA MET A 75 16.13 -11.61 -0.48
C MET A 75 16.52 -12.35 -1.75
N GLU A 76 17.04 -13.60 -1.65
CA GLU A 76 17.40 -14.41 -2.82
C GLU A 76 16.15 -14.74 -3.65
N SER A 77 15.04 -15.08 -2.97
CA SER A 77 13.75 -15.30 -3.64
C SER A 77 13.23 -14.04 -4.32
N LEU A 78 13.35 -12.86 -3.68
CA LEU A 78 12.90 -11.59 -4.27
C LEU A 78 13.72 -11.19 -5.48
N GLU A 79 15.05 -11.35 -5.43
CA GLU A 79 15.94 -11.10 -6.57
C GLU A 79 15.64 -12.04 -7.76
N LYS A 80 15.31 -13.29 -7.47
CA LYS A 80 14.90 -14.25 -8.49
C LYS A 80 13.57 -13.86 -9.13
N GLN A 81 12.57 -13.48 -8.34
CA GLN A 81 11.28 -12.99 -8.85
C GLN A 81 11.47 -11.74 -9.73
N ALA A 82 12.32 -10.80 -9.31
CA ALA A 82 12.64 -9.63 -10.11
C ALA A 82 13.28 -10.01 -11.46
N GLN A 83 14.21 -10.96 -11.45
CA GLN A 83 14.84 -11.42 -12.68
C GLN A 83 13.83 -12.11 -13.62
N GLU A 84 12.97 -12.97 -13.09
CA GLU A 84 11.91 -13.64 -13.87
C GLU A 84 10.94 -12.62 -14.50
N ALA A 85 10.59 -11.55 -13.77
CA ALA A 85 9.75 -10.47 -14.30
C ALA A 85 10.46 -9.73 -15.45
N ILE A 86 11.74 -9.40 -15.30
CA ILE A 86 12.54 -8.74 -16.34
C ILE A 86 12.62 -9.62 -17.60
N ASP A 87 12.94 -10.91 -17.44
CA ASP A 87 13.03 -11.85 -18.54
C ASP A 87 11.68 -11.96 -19.30
N MET A 88 10.56 -11.92 -18.56
CA MET A 88 9.23 -11.87 -19.15
C MET A 88 9.03 -10.59 -19.98
N TYR A 89 9.36 -9.40 -19.45
CA TYR A 89 9.23 -8.14 -20.19
C TYR A 89 10.13 -8.11 -21.45
N ILE A 90 11.36 -8.61 -21.36
CA ILE A 90 12.27 -8.75 -22.50
C ILE A 90 11.65 -9.67 -23.56
N SER A 91 11.08 -10.80 -23.16
CA SER A 91 10.41 -11.75 -24.07
C SER A 91 9.20 -11.14 -24.80
N LEU A 92 8.55 -10.15 -24.17
CA LEU A 92 7.44 -9.37 -24.74
C LEU A 92 7.91 -8.17 -25.59
N GLY A 93 9.24 -7.95 -25.71
CA GLY A 93 9.81 -6.88 -26.53
C GLY A 93 9.90 -5.51 -25.85
N TYR A 94 9.82 -5.44 -24.51
CA TYR A 94 9.87 -4.18 -23.76
C TYR A 94 11.29 -3.79 -23.31
N GLU A 95 12.35 -4.45 -23.73
CA GLU A 95 13.74 -4.16 -23.30
C GLU A 95 14.12 -2.70 -23.54
N ASP A 96 13.95 -2.21 -24.78
CA ASP A 96 14.27 -0.83 -25.15
C ASP A 96 13.47 0.19 -24.30
N TYR A 97 12.21 -0.11 -24.00
CA TYR A 97 11.38 0.73 -23.15
C TYR A 97 11.96 0.82 -21.73
N LEU A 98 12.30 -0.33 -21.13
CA LEU A 98 12.86 -0.37 -19.76
C LEU A 98 14.20 0.38 -19.70
N VAL A 99 15.10 0.15 -20.65
CA VAL A 99 16.39 0.83 -20.68
C VAL A 99 16.24 2.34 -20.90
N ASN A 100 15.35 2.78 -21.80
CA ASN A 100 15.14 4.20 -22.05
C ASN A 100 14.49 4.94 -20.85
N TYR A 101 13.60 4.26 -20.12
CA TYR A 101 12.87 4.89 -19.00
C TYR A 101 13.67 4.85 -17.69
N TYR A 102 14.33 3.73 -17.39
CA TYR A 102 15.04 3.51 -16.12
C TYR A 102 16.56 3.67 -16.23
N GLY A 103 17.10 3.86 -17.43
CA GLY A 103 18.54 3.99 -17.70
C GLY A 103 19.26 2.66 -17.89
N SER A 104 18.88 1.59 -17.20
CA SER A 104 19.40 0.24 -17.39
C SER A 104 18.43 -0.81 -16.85
N LEU A 105 18.62 -2.08 -17.27
CA LEU A 105 17.89 -3.22 -16.70
C LEU A 105 18.26 -3.46 -15.23
N ASP A 106 19.52 -3.20 -14.86
CA ASP A 106 19.97 -3.34 -13.46
C ASP A 106 19.25 -2.33 -12.56
N THR A 107 19.14 -1.07 -12.96
CA THR A 107 18.38 -0.04 -12.22
C THR A 107 16.90 -0.43 -12.11
N TYR A 108 16.31 -0.95 -13.17
CA TYR A 108 14.94 -1.45 -13.12
C TYR A 108 14.79 -2.62 -12.14
N LYS A 109 15.77 -3.55 -12.14
CA LYS A 109 15.79 -4.67 -11.19
C LYS A 109 15.84 -4.19 -9.74
N GLU A 110 16.70 -3.23 -9.42
CA GLU A 110 16.80 -2.65 -8.07
C GLU A 110 15.47 -2.04 -7.62
N ILE A 111 14.81 -1.27 -8.49
CA ILE A 111 13.49 -0.70 -8.21
C ILE A 111 12.44 -1.80 -8.00
N TYR A 112 12.46 -2.84 -8.83
CA TYR A 112 11.51 -3.95 -8.72
C TYR A 112 11.70 -4.72 -7.40
N VAL A 113 12.95 -5.02 -7.02
CA VAL A 113 13.28 -5.65 -5.72
C VAL A 113 12.82 -4.78 -4.56
N SER A 114 13.03 -3.45 -4.63
CA SER A 114 12.56 -2.52 -3.58
C SER A 114 11.03 -2.57 -3.42
N ASN A 115 10.28 -2.67 -4.52
CA ASN A 115 8.82 -2.82 -4.48
C ASN A 115 8.39 -4.17 -3.86
N LEU A 116 9.11 -5.25 -4.16
CA LEU A 116 8.85 -6.55 -3.53
C LEU A 116 9.14 -6.52 -2.02
N ILE A 117 10.23 -5.87 -1.60
CA ILE A 117 10.55 -5.66 -0.18
C ILE A 117 9.42 -4.89 0.51
N LEU A 118 8.95 -3.80 -0.09
CA LEU A 118 7.84 -3.02 0.46
C LEU A 118 6.57 -3.87 0.58
N SER A 119 6.29 -4.73 -0.40
CA SER A 119 5.16 -5.67 -0.35
C SER A 119 5.27 -6.63 0.83
N GLU A 120 6.45 -7.22 1.07
CA GLU A 120 6.67 -8.10 2.22
C GLU A 120 6.58 -7.34 3.56
N LEU A 121 7.14 -6.13 3.62
CA LEU A 121 7.00 -5.27 4.80
C LEU A 121 5.53 -4.89 5.04
N SER A 122 4.73 -4.66 3.99
CA SER A 122 3.29 -4.41 4.11
C SER A 122 2.57 -5.60 4.74
N LYS A 123 2.90 -6.84 4.36
CA LYS A 123 2.35 -8.05 4.99
C LYS A 123 2.75 -8.19 6.46
N ILE A 124 4.00 -7.87 6.77
CA ILE A 124 4.49 -7.85 8.17
C ILE A 124 3.70 -6.82 8.99
N TYR A 125 3.57 -5.58 8.46
CA TYR A 125 2.76 -4.52 9.09
C TYR A 125 1.34 -5.00 9.38
N VAL A 126 0.67 -5.60 8.40
CA VAL A 126 -0.71 -6.10 8.56
C VAL A 126 -0.76 -7.23 9.60
N ASN A 127 0.18 -8.19 9.57
CA ASN A 127 0.22 -9.26 10.55
C ASN A 127 0.45 -8.76 11.98
N GLU A 128 1.35 -7.79 12.18
CA GLU A 128 1.64 -7.21 13.49
C GLU A 128 0.48 -6.35 14.02
N ASN A 129 -0.35 -5.81 13.13
CA ASN A 129 -1.51 -4.99 13.46
C ASN A 129 -2.86 -5.70 13.19
N TYR A 130 -2.84 -7.01 12.97
CA TYR A 130 -3.96 -7.80 12.48
C TYR A 130 -5.26 -7.58 13.28
N GLU A 131 -5.20 -7.66 14.61
CA GLU A 131 -6.39 -7.52 15.47
C GLU A 131 -7.05 -6.13 15.31
N SER A 132 -6.25 -5.07 15.26
CA SER A 132 -6.73 -3.71 15.11
C SER A 132 -7.28 -3.46 13.70
N LEU A 133 -6.62 -3.98 12.68
CA LEU A 133 -7.03 -3.80 11.29
C LEU A 133 -8.31 -4.57 10.98
N LYS A 134 -8.45 -5.82 11.43
CA LYS A 134 -9.69 -6.58 11.20
C LYS A 134 -10.91 -5.96 11.88
N GLU A 135 -10.73 -5.34 13.06
CA GLU A 135 -11.82 -4.62 13.73
C GLU A 135 -12.24 -3.36 12.97
N LYS A 136 -11.30 -2.68 12.33
CA LYS A 136 -11.55 -1.47 11.54
C LYS A 136 -12.11 -1.78 10.16
N ASP A 137 -11.55 -2.78 9.49
CA ASP A 137 -11.82 -3.06 8.08
C ASP A 137 -13.05 -3.95 7.89
N LEU A 138 -13.52 -4.62 8.94
CA LEU A 138 -14.68 -5.51 8.94
C LEU A 138 -14.67 -6.50 7.76
N PRO A 139 -13.62 -7.32 7.59
CA PRO A 139 -13.48 -8.16 6.43
C PRO A 139 -14.55 -9.25 6.35
N VAL A 140 -15.06 -9.48 5.14
CA VAL A 140 -16.07 -10.49 4.83
C VAL A 140 -15.63 -11.30 3.63
N LYS A 141 -15.65 -12.62 3.74
CA LYS A 141 -15.43 -13.53 2.61
C LYS A 141 -16.77 -13.91 2.01
N MET A 142 -16.96 -13.62 0.72
CA MET A 142 -18.23 -13.88 0.03
C MET A 142 -18.06 -14.03 -1.48
N GLN A 143 -19.09 -14.61 -2.09
CA GLN A 143 -19.31 -14.53 -3.52
C GLN A 143 -20.44 -13.51 -3.78
N MET A 144 -20.33 -12.75 -4.88
CA MET A 144 -21.31 -11.74 -5.26
C MET A 144 -21.74 -11.93 -6.72
N ALA A 145 -23.04 -12.05 -6.94
CA ALA A 145 -23.65 -12.08 -8.26
C ALA A 145 -24.42 -10.78 -8.52
N THR A 146 -24.36 -10.29 -9.76
CA THR A 146 -24.98 -9.03 -10.18
C THR A 146 -25.91 -9.29 -11.34
N PHE A 147 -27.14 -8.75 -11.30
CA PHE A 147 -28.19 -8.96 -12.29
C PHE A 147 -28.82 -7.65 -12.71
N THR A 148 -29.30 -7.60 -13.97
CA THR A 148 -30.13 -6.50 -14.48
C THR A 148 -31.63 -6.80 -14.39
N SER A 149 -32.01 -7.99 -13.95
CA SER A 149 -33.39 -8.47 -13.82
C SER A 149 -33.65 -9.02 -12.43
N LEU A 150 -34.69 -8.52 -11.77
CA LEU A 150 -35.16 -9.05 -10.48
C LEU A 150 -35.57 -10.53 -10.58
N GLU A 151 -36.17 -10.93 -11.73
CA GLU A 151 -36.56 -12.31 -11.96
C GLU A 151 -35.37 -13.26 -12.01
N ASP A 152 -34.29 -12.84 -12.68
CA ASP A 152 -33.07 -13.64 -12.80
C ASP A 152 -32.33 -13.73 -11.45
N ALA A 153 -32.28 -12.66 -10.66
CA ALA A 153 -31.77 -12.69 -9.31
C ALA A 153 -32.56 -13.64 -8.40
N GLN A 154 -33.91 -13.67 -8.51
CA GLN A 154 -34.75 -14.61 -7.75
C GLN A 154 -34.52 -16.06 -8.17
N LYS A 155 -34.39 -16.34 -9.47
CA LYS A 155 -34.08 -17.69 -9.97
C LYS A 155 -32.72 -18.19 -9.48
N CYS A 156 -31.73 -17.31 -9.42
CA CYS A 156 -30.42 -17.64 -8.85
C CYS A 156 -30.55 -18.12 -7.39
N ILE A 157 -31.33 -17.40 -6.58
CA ILE A 157 -31.63 -17.82 -5.19
C ILE A 157 -32.32 -19.17 -5.14
N ASP A 158 -33.32 -19.36 -6.00
CA ASP A 158 -34.11 -20.61 -6.05
C ASP A 158 -33.23 -21.80 -6.47
N ASP A 159 -32.39 -21.64 -7.50
CA ASP A 159 -31.48 -22.69 -7.98
C ASP A 159 -30.44 -23.06 -6.94
N PHE A 160 -29.86 -22.06 -6.25
CA PHE A 160 -28.93 -22.30 -5.15
C PHE A 160 -29.59 -23.08 -4.01
N ASN A 161 -30.80 -22.69 -3.61
CA ASN A 161 -31.58 -23.40 -2.57
C ASN A 161 -32.00 -24.82 -3.00
N ASN A 162 -32.05 -25.08 -4.31
CA ASN A 162 -32.30 -26.41 -4.88
C ASN A 162 -31.04 -27.26 -5.06
N GLY A 163 -29.87 -26.77 -4.60
CA GLY A 163 -28.60 -27.51 -4.50
C GLY A 163 -27.58 -27.24 -5.60
N SER A 164 -27.79 -26.24 -6.44
CA SER A 164 -26.75 -25.75 -7.33
C SER A 164 -25.63 -25.06 -6.51
N THR A 165 -24.42 -25.03 -7.04
CA THR A 165 -23.38 -24.13 -6.50
C THR A 165 -23.74 -22.67 -6.83
N PHE A 166 -23.29 -21.71 -6.04
CA PHE A 166 -23.70 -20.31 -6.20
C PHE A 166 -23.26 -19.74 -7.57
N ASP A 167 -22.04 -20.04 -8.00
CA ASP A 167 -21.50 -19.63 -9.29
C ASP A 167 -22.34 -20.21 -10.45
N MET A 168 -22.71 -21.49 -10.39
CA MET A 168 -23.56 -22.11 -11.41
C MET A 168 -24.98 -21.53 -11.42
N ALA A 169 -25.58 -21.31 -10.24
CA ALA A 169 -26.88 -20.69 -10.11
C ALA A 169 -26.87 -19.25 -10.71
N ALA A 170 -25.83 -18.48 -10.45
CA ALA A 170 -25.68 -17.14 -11.00
C ALA A 170 -25.48 -17.14 -12.53
N ILE A 171 -24.56 -17.96 -13.04
CA ILE A 171 -24.27 -18.04 -14.48
C ILE A 171 -25.50 -18.50 -15.27
N ASN A 172 -26.20 -19.53 -14.78
CA ASN A 172 -27.38 -20.09 -15.45
C ASN A 172 -28.54 -19.08 -15.50
N ASN A 173 -28.55 -18.10 -14.60
CA ASN A 173 -29.57 -17.06 -14.51
C ASN A 173 -29.05 -15.67 -14.93
N ASN A 174 -28.14 -15.62 -15.90
CA ASN A 174 -27.68 -14.41 -16.57
C ASN A 174 -26.98 -13.37 -15.64
N SER A 175 -26.25 -13.83 -14.64
CA SER A 175 -25.38 -12.91 -13.88
C SER A 175 -24.44 -12.15 -14.80
N GLN A 176 -24.25 -10.87 -14.54
CA GLN A 176 -23.32 -10.00 -15.28
C GLN A 176 -21.85 -10.31 -15.01
N ASN A 177 -21.57 -11.05 -13.95
CA ASN A 177 -20.24 -11.50 -13.54
C ASN A 177 -20.25 -12.99 -13.20
N THR A 178 -19.08 -13.59 -13.18
CA THR A 178 -18.86 -14.93 -12.62
C THR A 178 -18.49 -14.77 -11.15
N PRO A 179 -19.35 -15.13 -10.19
CA PRO A 179 -19.05 -15.00 -8.78
C PRO A 179 -17.83 -15.82 -8.39
N GLN A 180 -16.90 -15.19 -7.70
CA GLN A 180 -15.75 -15.85 -7.11
C GLN A 180 -15.72 -15.57 -5.61
N SER A 181 -15.24 -16.53 -4.83
CA SER A 181 -14.99 -16.31 -3.41
C SER A 181 -13.89 -15.28 -3.26
N THR A 182 -14.20 -14.14 -2.66
CA THR A 182 -13.30 -12.99 -2.52
C THR A 182 -13.49 -12.36 -1.15
N VAL A 183 -12.42 -11.82 -0.60
CA VAL A 183 -12.47 -11.02 0.63
C VAL A 183 -12.77 -9.58 0.26
N TYR A 184 -13.74 -8.98 0.94
CA TYR A 184 -14.12 -7.57 0.85
C TYR A 184 -13.97 -6.91 2.22
N THR A 185 -13.77 -5.60 2.23
CA THR A 185 -13.68 -4.78 3.44
C THR A 185 -14.64 -3.60 3.37
N ASP A 186 -14.92 -2.95 4.49
CA ASP A 186 -15.79 -1.75 4.52
C ASP A 186 -15.20 -0.60 3.68
N SER A 187 -13.88 -0.53 3.57
CA SER A 187 -13.17 0.46 2.73
C SER A 187 -13.19 0.17 1.24
N ASP A 188 -13.67 -1.00 0.79
CA ASP A 188 -13.70 -1.38 -0.63
C ASP A 188 -14.59 -0.43 -1.43
N THR A 189 -14.01 0.29 -2.38
CA THR A 189 -14.72 1.26 -3.22
C THR A 189 -15.49 0.62 -4.38
N THR A 190 -15.29 -0.67 -4.64
CA THR A 190 -16.01 -1.39 -5.71
C THR A 190 -17.39 -1.85 -5.29
N LEU A 191 -17.65 -1.92 -3.98
CA LEU A 191 -18.96 -2.28 -3.45
C LEU A 191 -19.91 -1.09 -3.50
N ALA A 192 -21.11 -1.31 -4.04
CA ALA A 192 -22.19 -0.32 -3.97
C ALA A 192 -22.58 -0.01 -2.51
N TYR A 193 -23.03 1.21 -2.25
CA TYR A 193 -23.40 1.65 -0.91
C TYR A 193 -24.44 0.72 -0.25
N ASP A 194 -25.48 0.35 -0.98
CA ASP A 194 -26.55 -0.51 -0.46
C ASP A 194 -26.05 -1.92 -0.11
N VAL A 195 -25.02 -2.42 -0.83
CA VAL A 195 -24.34 -3.68 -0.51
C VAL A 195 -23.58 -3.57 0.79
N LYS A 196 -22.82 -2.48 0.98
CA LYS A 196 -22.12 -2.20 2.24
C LYS A 196 -23.08 -2.04 3.42
N ASP A 197 -24.16 -1.28 3.23
CA ASP A 197 -25.19 -1.09 4.25
C ASP A 197 -25.81 -2.42 4.67
N TYR A 198 -26.11 -3.29 3.70
CA TYR A 198 -26.55 -4.65 3.98
C TYR A 198 -25.52 -5.44 4.81
N LEU A 199 -24.25 -5.44 4.39
CA LEU A 199 -23.18 -6.15 5.08
C LEU A 199 -22.99 -5.62 6.51
N ASN A 200 -23.14 -4.33 6.75
CA ASN A 200 -23.00 -3.71 8.07
C ASN A 200 -24.24 -3.87 8.95
N SER A 201 -25.40 -4.16 8.35
CA SER A 201 -26.66 -4.34 9.09
C SER A 201 -26.94 -5.80 9.51
N THR A 202 -26.14 -6.77 9.08
CA THR A 202 -26.33 -8.19 9.36
C THR A 202 -25.03 -8.88 9.78
N ASP A 203 -25.13 -9.78 10.76
CA ASP A 203 -24.04 -10.66 11.18
C ASP A 203 -24.16 -12.09 10.60
N THR A 204 -25.18 -12.33 9.75
CA THR A 204 -25.46 -13.68 9.25
C THR A 204 -24.51 -14.06 8.10
N THR A 205 -24.25 -15.36 7.98
CA THR A 205 -23.61 -15.99 6.82
C THR A 205 -24.67 -16.66 5.94
N GLY A 206 -24.26 -17.08 4.73
CA GLY A 206 -25.11 -17.71 3.74
C GLY A 206 -25.69 -16.72 2.74
N LEU A 207 -26.82 -17.11 2.14
CA LEU A 207 -27.43 -16.35 1.05
C LEU A 207 -28.14 -15.09 1.56
N SER A 208 -27.89 -13.95 0.91
CA SER A 208 -28.61 -12.70 1.18
C SER A 208 -30.01 -12.71 0.59
N SER A 209 -30.87 -11.79 1.04
CA SER A 209 -31.96 -11.29 0.19
C SER A 209 -31.40 -10.56 -1.03
N ILE A 210 -32.26 -10.30 -2.03
CA ILE A 210 -31.89 -9.46 -3.16
C ILE A 210 -31.69 -8.02 -2.67
N ILE A 211 -30.53 -7.44 -2.97
CA ILE A 211 -30.20 -6.05 -2.68
C ILE A 211 -30.39 -5.28 -3.99
N THR A 212 -31.24 -4.24 -3.98
CA THR A 212 -31.50 -3.42 -5.14
C THR A 212 -30.72 -2.12 -5.02
N VAL A 213 -29.91 -1.82 -6.04
CA VAL A 213 -29.19 -0.56 -6.17
C VAL A 213 -29.77 0.20 -7.34
N SER A 214 -30.32 1.39 -7.08
CA SER A 214 -30.97 2.24 -8.09
C SER A 214 -30.07 3.42 -8.44
N GLU A 215 -29.64 3.52 -9.68
CA GLU A 215 -28.83 4.63 -10.18
C GLU A 215 -29.70 5.54 -11.07
N GLN A 216 -29.59 6.86 -10.83
CA GLN A 216 -30.22 7.86 -11.66
C GLN A 216 -29.21 8.40 -12.67
N SER A 217 -29.59 8.37 -13.94
CA SER A 217 -28.80 8.90 -15.03
C SER A 217 -29.70 9.71 -15.98
N LYS A 218 -29.11 10.37 -16.97
CA LYS A 218 -29.87 11.01 -18.05
C LYS A 218 -29.66 10.24 -19.34
N ASP A 219 -30.77 10.03 -20.09
CA ASP A 219 -30.68 9.45 -21.42
C ASP A 219 -30.10 10.49 -22.44
N SER A 220 -29.94 10.07 -23.69
CA SER A 220 -29.42 10.92 -24.77
C SER A 220 -30.30 12.13 -25.10
N GLU A 221 -31.53 12.13 -24.60
CA GLU A 221 -32.50 13.21 -24.78
C GLU A 221 -32.58 14.12 -23.55
N GLY A 222 -31.82 13.79 -22.47
CA GLY A 222 -31.76 14.57 -21.23
C GLY A 222 -32.85 14.24 -20.21
N ASN A 223 -33.66 13.18 -20.43
CA ASN A 223 -34.66 12.71 -19.48
C ASN A 223 -33.99 11.89 -18.34
N ASP A 224 -34.55 11.99 -17.15
CA ASP A 224 -34.08 11.17 -16.01
C ASP A 224 -34.49 9.70 -16.22
N VAL A 225 -33.50 8.81 -16.13
CA VAL A 225 -33.68 7.35 -16.23
C VAL A 225 -33.15 6.73 -14.95
N THR A 226 -33.94 5.85 -14.36
CA THR A 226 -33.51 5.01 -13.22
C THR A 226 -33.17 3.63 -13.75
N THR A 227 -31.96 3.16 -13.43
CA THR A 227 -31.51 1.79 -13.74
C THR A 227 -31.31 1.05 -12.43
N ASP A 228 -32.01 -0.09 -12.29
CA ASP A 228 -31.87 -0.97 -11.14
C ASP A 228 -30.89 -2.09 -11.44
N THR A 229 -29.98 -2.28 -10.49
CA THR A 229 -29.05 -3.43 -10.45
C THR A 229 -29.35 -4.24 -9.21
N TYR A 230 -29.42 -5.57 -9.38
CA TYR A 230 -29.79 -6.50 -8.32
C TYR A 230 -28.56 -7.33 -7.92
N TYR A 231 -28.24 -7.32 -6.64
CA TYR A 231 -27.13 -8.07 -6.07
C TYR A 231 -27.66 -9.22 -5.21
N VAL A 232 -27.03 -10.38 -5.34
CA VAL A 232 -27.20 -11.52 -4.46
C VAL A 232 -25.83 -11.89 -3.91
N LEU A 233 -25.72 -12.02 -2.59
CA LEU A 233 -24.48 -12.38 -1.92
C LEU A 233 -24.60 -13.78 -1.34
N ASN A 234 -23.54 -14.56 -1.44
CA ASN A 234 -23.34 -15.77 -0.65
C ASN A 234 -22.19 -15.48 0.33
N ILE A 235 -22.53 -15.11 1.56
CA ILE A 235 -21.56 -14.76 2.61
C ILE A 235 -21.02 -16.06 3.21
N GLU A 236 -19.75 -16.37 2.89
CA GLU A 236 -19.10 -17.60 3.30
C GLU A 236 -18.62 -17.54 4.74
N SER A 237 -17.96 -16.42 5.11
CA SER A 237 -17.50 -16.21 6.48
C SER A 237 -17.38 -14.72 6.81
N ARG A 238 -17.62 -14.40 8.09
CA ARG A 238 -17.33 -13.11 8.73
C ARG A 238 -16.23 -13.23 9.80
N ASN A 239 -15.72 -14.43 9.99
CA ASN A 239 -14.60 -14.67 10.88
C ASN A 239 -13.30 -14.54 10.10
N ALA A 240 -12.64 -13.39 10.20
CA ALA A 240 -11.38 -13.11 9.50
C ALA A 240 -10.29 -14.16 9.75
N ASP A 241 -10.32 -14.85 10.89
CA ASP A 241 -9.33 -15.88 11.21
C ASP A 241 -9.46 -17.13 10.32
N GLU A 242 -10.62 -17.36 9.70
CA GLU A 242 -10.85 -18.47 8.76
C GLU A 242 -10.26 -18.22 7.37
N PHE A 243 -10.00 -16.93 7.02
CA PHE A 243 -9.41 -16.51 5.75
C PHE A 243 -8.30 -15.47 5.97
N LYS A 244 -7.55 -15.63 7.06
CA LYS A 244 -6.53 -14.68 7.50
C LYS A 244 -5.51 -14.35 6.41
N ASP A 245 -4.99 -15.35 5.73
CA ASP A 245 -3.95 -15.16 4.71
C ASP A 245 -4.49 -14.31 3.53
N GLU A 246 -5.72 -14.58 3.09
CA GLU A 246 -6.36 -13.82 2.02
C GLU A 246 -6.63 -12.36 2.44
N TYR A 247 -7.05 -12.15 3.70
CA TYR A 247 -7.24 -10.80 4.24
C TYR A 247 -5.91 -10.05 4.38
N VAL A 248 -4.86 -10.72 4.86
CA VAL A 248 -3.52 -10.12 4.98
C VAL A 248 -3.00 -9.68 3.61
N GLU A 249 -3.14 -10.51 2.57
CA GLU A 249 -2.74 -10.14 1.21
C GLU A 249 -3.54 -8.93 0.70
N LEU A 250 -4.85 -8.91 0.90
CA LEU A 250 -5.70 -7.78 0.51
C LEU A 250 -5.34 -6.49 1.27
N ALA A 251 -5.25 -6.57 2.59
CA ALA A 251 -4.94 -5.41 3.43
C ALA A 251 -3.54 -4.86 3.17
N ALA A 252 -2.55 -5.75 2.92
CA ALA A 252 -1.20 -5.35 2.54
C ALA A 252 -1.16 -4.65 1.18
N SER A 253 -1.94 -5.13 0.20
CA SER A 253 -2.03 -4.49 -1.12
C SER A 253 -2.71 -3.12 -1.08
N ASN A 254 -3.60 -2.90 -0.11
CA ASN A 254 -4.33 -1.65 0.10
C ASN A 254 -3.62 -0.68 1.05
N ALA A 255 -2.63 -1.15 1.81
CA ALA A 255 -1.86 -0.29 2.70
C ALA A 255 -1.07 0.75 1.90
N SER A 256 -1.20 2.03 2.28
CA SER A 256 -0.40 3.06 1.64
C SER A 256 1.07 2.91 2.00
N THR A 257 1.96 3.17 1.05
CA THR A 257 3.41 3.18 1.25
C THR A 257 3.79 4.06 2.45
N ASP A 258 3.16 5.22 2.59
CA ASP A 258 3.45 6.14 3.70
C ASP A 258 3.08 5.53 5.06
N THR A 259 1.92 4.86 5.16
CA THR A 259 1.50 4.18 6.40
C THR A 259 2.49 3.09 6.80
N VAL A 260 2.95 2.29 5.85
CA VAL A 260 3.93 1.22 6.09
C VAL A 260 5.28 1.82 6.52
N ASN A 261 5.75 2.85 5.83
CA ASN A 261 6.99 3.53 6.16
C ASN A 261 6.94 4.16 7.56
N GLU A 262 5.88 4.89 7.90
CA GLU A 262 5.71 5.50 9.21
C GLU A 262 5.67 4.45 10.34
N TYR A 263 5.01 3.32 10.12
CA TYR A 263 5.01 2.22 11.07
C TYR A 263 6.43 1.71 11.35
N PHE A 264 7.19 1.40 10.32
CA PHE A 264 8.55 0.87 10.48
C PHE A 264 9.53 1.93 11.01
N PHE A 265 9.37 3.18 10.62
CA PHE A 265 10.22 4.27 11.12
C PHE A 265 9.93 4.59 12.60
N SER A 266 8.66 4.48 13.04
CA SER A 266 8.31 4.66 14.45
C SER A 266 8.73 3.49 15.34
N SER A 267 8.78 2.28 14.80
CA SER A 267 9.12 1.06 15.53
C SER A 267 10.62 0.74 15.56
N HIS A 268 11.44 1.51 14.83
CA HIS A 268 12.90 1.33 14.74
C HIS A 268 13.62 2.64 15.06
N GLU A 269 14.76 2.52 15.75
CA GLU A 269 15.63 3.65 16.02
C GLU A 269 16.41 4.02 14.76
N ILE A 270 16.16 5.22 14.22
CA ILE A 270 16.80 5.76 13.02
C ILE A 270 17.49 7.06 13.40
N GLU A 271 18.80 7.11 13.20
CA GLU A 271 19.60 8.30 13.46
C GLU A 271 20.12 8.91 12.16
N PHE A 272 19.91 10.21 11.99
CA PHE A 272 20.44 10.96 10.85
C PHE A 272 21.65 11.80 11.28
N PHE A 273 22.75 11.63 10.57
CA PHE A 273 23.99 12.37 10.82
C PHE A 273 24.23 13.53 9.84
N ASP A 274 23.28 13.81 8.97
CA ASP A 274 23.27 14.95 8.06
C ASP A 274 21.98 15.76 8.25
N GLN A 275 22.12 17.05 8.55
CA GLN A 275 21.00 17.93 8.89
C GLN A 275 20.06 18.14 7.70
N ASP A 276 20.58 18.31 6.48
CA ASP A 276 19.73 18.50 5.30
C ASP A 276 18.86 17.26 5.06
N ILE A 277 19.43 16.06 5.22
CA ILE A 277 18.70 14.79 5.08
C ILE A 277 17.67 14.64 6.20
N TYR A 278 18.05 14.96 7.46
CA TYR A 278 17.10 14.92 8.57
C TYR A 278 15.91 15.85 8.34
N GLU A 279 16.14 17.08 7.89
CA GLU A 279 15.07 18.04 7.59
C GLU A 279 14.11 17.48 6.52
N ILE A 280 14.65 16.95 5.41
CA ILE A 280 13.86 16.36 4.32
C ILE A 280 13.04 15.18 4.83
N MET A 281 13.66 14.28 5.59
CA MET A 281 12.98 13.09 6.11
C MET A 281 11.91 13.45 7.14
N SER A 282 12.17 14.45 8.01
CA SER A 282 11.20 14.93 9.00
C SER A 282 10.04 15.71 8.38
N GLU A 283 10.24 16.35 7.23
CA GLU A 283 9.15 16.95 6.46
C GLU A 283 8.26 15.87 5.82
N LYS A 284 8.87 14.78 5.35
CA LYS A 284 8.18 13.68 4.68
C LYS A 284 7.46 12.74 5.67
N PHE A 285 8.06 12.45 6.83
CA PHE A 285 7.54 11.53 7.83
C PHE A 285 7.46 12.20 9.21
N GLU A 286 6.25 12.35 9.72
CA GLU A 286 6.01 13.04 11.00
C GLU A 286 6.64 12.30 12.19
N VAL A 287 6.72 10.98 12.12
CA VAL A 287 7.29 10.11 13.17
C VAL A 287 8.81 10.30 13.36
N LEU A 288 9.50 11.00 12.46
CA LEU A 288 10.93 11.29 12.55
C LEU A 288 11.24 12.68 13.16
N LYS A 289 10.21 13.44 13.56
CA LYS A 289 10.34 14.72 14.28
C LYS A 289 10.64 14.46 15.76
#